data_2cb7ddd4cef096d8c1a15c828221c8e5
#
_entry.id   2cb7ddd4cef096d8c1a15c828221c8e5
#
_cell.length_a   1.000
_cell.length_b   1.000
_cell.length_c   1.000
_cell.angle_alpha   90.00
_cell.angle_beta   90.00
_cell.angle_gamma   90.00
#
_symmetry.space_group_name_H-M   'P 1'
#
loop_
_entity.id
_entity.type
_entity.pdbx_description
1 polymer ?
#
loop_
_entity_poly.entity_id
_entity_poly.type
_entity_poly.pdbx_seq_one_letter_code
_entity_poly.pdbx_strand_id
1 'polypeptide(L)'
;YQQGLTLQAVPPSGMHDSGMESVWDLSSAHQVVEKSVSTGDYNYRTATADLTAGADITRGDTTTYGEAYHYADNYLTAGSEGREPESESGAFYARLRHERYLNNQARFAGVANAAALAPGQELNVTGNDVPAQFGKGVIITRITSHARRDRSYEVHFEAIPYSEDYCFRPALIRKPTMAGTLPARVTSTTANDTYGHIDKDGRYRVNLMFDRDSWESGYESLWVRQARPYAGDSYGLHLPLLAGTEVAIAFEDGNPDRPYIAYVLHDSAHGDHVTISNYKRNVLRTPSNNKLRLEDERGKEHIKLSTEYGGKSQLNLGHLVDNEKQPRGEGFELRTDSFGVLRAEKGLFITADGQAKAQGQVLEMQPAISLLKSAQEQMEAISA
;
A
#
# COMPACT_ATOMS: atom_id res chain seq x y z
N TYR A 1 35.21 -14.01 2.39
CA TYR A 1 36.15 -13.38 1.44
C TYR A 1 37.01 -14.42 0.75
N GLN A 2 37.61 -14.05 -0.39
CA GLN A 2 38.53 -14.93 -1.11
C GLN A 2 39.88 -14.98 -0.42
N GLN A 3 40.67 -16.04 -0.70
CA GLN A 3 41.98 -16.19 -0.16
C GLN A 3 42.83 -14.93 -0.42
N GLY A 4 43.53 -14.47 0.60
CA GLY A 4 44.24 -13.21 0.61
C GLY A 4 45.58 -13.26 -0.18
N LEU A 5 46.02 -12.07 -0.52
CA LEU A 5 47.36 -11.80 -1.03
C LEU A 5 48.18 -11.09 0.05
N THR A 6 49.49 -11.36 0.06
CA THR A 6 50.43 -10.57 0.87
C THR A 6 51.39 -9.85 -0.07
N LEU A 7 51.41 -8.52 -0.01
CA LEU A 7 52.26 -7.68 -0.84
C LEU A 7 53.16 -6.81 0.03
N GLN A 8 54.39 -6.60 -0.46
CA GLN A 8 55.33 -5.69 0.22
C GLN A 8 55.11 -4.26 -0.22
N ALA A 9 55.02 -3.32 0.72
CA ALA A 9 55.04 -1.89 0.43
C ALA A 9 56.42 -1.46 -0.02
N VAL A 10 56.53 -0.84 -1.17
CA VAL A 10 57.78 -0.33 -1.75
C VAL A 10 57.53 1.12 -2.18
N PRO A 11 58.41 2.08 -1.77
CA PRO A 11 58.27 3.45 -2.25
C PRO A 11 58.42 3.49 -3.78
N PRO A 12 57.65 4.40 -4.45
CA PRO A 12 57.68 4.54 -5.90
C PRO A 12 59.03 5.13 -6.37
N SER A 13 60.11 4.38 -6.24
CA SER A 13 61.41 4.79 -6.76
C SER A 13 61.62 4.12 -8.11
N GLY A 14 61.67 4.90 -9.18
CA GLY A 14 61.79 4.39 -10.55
C GLY A 14 63.11 3.67 -10.87
N MET A 15 63.87 3.15 -9.89
CA MET A 15 65.14 2.48 -10.06
C MET A 15 65.17 1.00 -9.57
N HIS A 16 64.14 0.50 -8.98
CA HIS A 16 64.07 -0.90 -8.51
C HIS A 16 62.82 -1.60 -9.00
N ASP A 17 62.82 -2.01 -10.26
CA ASP A 17 61.94 -3.07 -10.65
C ASP A 17 62.59 -4.42 -10.19
N SER A 18 62.21 -4.83 -9.01
CA SER A 18 62.70 -6.11 -8.45
C SER A 18 62.06 -7.34 -9.14
N GLY A 19 61.13 -7.13 -10.08
CA GLY A 19 60.30 -8.19 -10.64
C GLY A 19 59.34 -8.81 -9.63
N MET A 20 59.22 -8.23 -8.42
CA MET A 20 58.32 -8.71 -7.37
C MET A 20 57.03 -7.87 -7.36
N GLU A 21 55.89 -8.53 -7.16
CA GLU A 21 54.63 -7.84 -6.94
C GLU A 21 54.70 -7.04 -5.64
N SER A 22 54.26 -5.75 -5.70
CA SER A 22 54.39 -4.80 -4.62
C SER A 22 53.25 -3.79 -4.62
N VAL A 23 53.15 -3.01 -3.54
CA VAL A 23 52.14 -2.00 -3.36
C VAL A 23 52.79 -0.68 -2.91
N TRP A 24 52.23 0.44 -3.39
CA TRP A 24 52.71 1.79 -3.07
C TRP A 24 51.54 2.81 -3.04
N ASP A 25 51.79 4.07 -2.76
CA ASP A 25 50.82 5.15 -2.66
C ASP A 25 49.64 4.82 -1.74
N LEU A 26 49.95 4.19 -0.61
CA LEU A 26 48.98 3.79 0.38
C LEU A 26 48.38 5.02 1.06
N SER A 27 47.06 5.10 1.07
CA SER A 27 46.33 6.17 1.72
C SER A 27 45.13 5.64 2.53
N SER A 28 44.77 6.36 3.56
CA SER A 28 43.58 6.08 4.36
C SER A 28 42.78 7.32 4.61
N ALA A 29 41.45 7.22 4.53
CA ALA A 29 40.52 8.27 4.89
C ALA A 29 39.59 7.75 5.98
N HIS A 30 39.40 8.52 7.03
CA HIS A 30 38.61 8.17 8.18
C HIS A 30 37.53 9.22 8.42
N GLN A 31 36.34 8.78 8.81
CA GLN A 31 35.25 9.67 9.20
C GLN A 31 34.42 9.06 10.34
N VAL A 32 33.71 9.92 11.06
CA VAL A 32 32.76 9.48 12.07
C VAL A 32 31.52 8.92 11.36
N VAL A 33 31.05 7.79 11.83
CA VAL A 33 29.82 7.15 11.35
C VAL A 33 28.91 6.83 12.53
N GLU A 34 27.71 6.45 12.24
CA GLU A 34 26.67 6.09 13.22
C GLU A 34 27.10 4.90 14.07
N LYS A 35 26.86 5.02 15.38
CA LYS A 35 27.15 3.99 16.37
C LYS A 35 26.12 2.85 16.34
N SER A 36 24.87 3.19 16.08
CA SER A 36 23.76 2.25 16.05
C SER A 36 22.77 2.60 14.96
N VAL A 37 22.00 1.61 14.57
CA VAL A 37 20.90 1.76 13.61
C VAL A 37 19.65 1.19 14.24
N SER A 38 18.57 1.92 14.19
CA SER A 38 17.23 1.41 14.45
C SER A 38 16.37 1.46 13.19
N THR A 39 15.46 0.51 13.08
CA THR A 39 14.49 0.42 11.98
C THR A 39 13.10 0.25 12.52
N GLY A 40 12.11 0.74 11.79
CA GLY A 40 10.69 0.49 12.05
C GLY A 40 9.95 0.25 10.75
N ASP A 41 8.85 -0.50 10.82
CA ASP A 41 7.97 -0.71 9.69
C ASP A 41 6.52 -0.87 10.15
N TYR A 42 5.61 -0.81 9.21
CA TYR A 42 4.20 -1.08 9.41
C TYR A 42 3.71 -2.10 8.38
N ASN A 43 3.12 -3.18 8.88
CA ASN A 43 2.45 -4.17 8.04
C ASN A 43 0.95 -4.21 8.40
N TYR A 44 0.10 -3.80 7.46
CA TYR A 44 -1.35 -3.82 7.68
C TYR A 44 -1.93 -5.22 7.94
N ARG A 45 -1.24 -6.29 7.55
CA ARG A 45 -1.65 -7.68 7.80
C ARG A 45 -1.32 -8.15 9.22
N THR A 46 -0.40 -7.45 9.88
CA THR A 46 -0.01 -7.66 11.29
C THR A 46 0.00 -6.32 12.02
N ALA A 47 -1.08 -5.55 11.90
CA ALA A 47 -1.17 -4.14 12.28
C ALA A 47 -0.84 -3.85 13.77
N THR A 48 -0.94 -4.86 14.63
CA THR A 48 -0.63 -4.77 16.07
C THR A 48 0.77 -5.26 16.41
N ALA A 49 1.53 -5.80 15.45
CA ALA A 49 2.88 -6.25 15.67
C ALA A 49 3.84 -5.06 15.83
N ASP A 50 4.72 -5.11 16.82
CA ASP A 50 5.84 -4.18 16.92
C ASP A 50 6.92 -4.60 15.92
N LEU A 51 7.10 -3.80 14.89
CA LEU A 51 8.09 -3.99 13.83
C LEU A 51 9.29 -3.06 14.02
N THR A 52 9.62 -2.69 15.26
CA THR A 52 10.83 -1.95 15.59
C THR A 52 11.99 -2.91 15.88
N ALA A 53 13.18 -2.55 15.44
CA ALA A 53 14.38 -3.33 15.72
C ALA A 53 15.62 -2.44 15.68
N GLY A 54 16.72 -2.89 16.30
CA GLY A 54 17.97 -2.14 16.31
C GLY A 54 19.19 -3.06 16.20
N ALA A 55 20.30 -2.47 15.80
CA ALA A 55 21.60 -3.12 15.76
C ALA A 55 22.73 -2.17 16.17
N ASP A 56 23.61 -2.65 17.03
CA ASP A 56 24.92 -2.09 17.32
C ASP A 56 25.95 -3.24 17.20
N ILE A 57 26.67 -3.24 16.09
CA ILE A 57 27.63 -4.32 15.77
C ILE A 57 28.98 -4.05 16.43
N THR A 58 29.33 -2.79 16.61
CA THR A 58 30.65 -2.35 17.13
C THR A 58 30.59 -2.01 18.61
N ARG A 59 30.06 -2.90 19.41
CA ARG A 59 29.90 -2.71 20.85
C ARG A 59 31.18 -2.16 21.51
N GLY A 60 31.09 -0.94 22.02
CA GLY A 60 32.21 -0.28 22.71
C GLY A 60 33.19 0.48 21.83
N ASP A 61 32.98 0.59 20.51
CA ASP A 61 33.77 1.49 19.66
C ASP A 61 33.47 2.94 20.00
N THR A 62 34.50 3.66 20.44
CA THR A 62 34.43 5.09 20.83
C THR A 62 34.58 6.05 19.66
N THR A 63 34.82 5.54 18.45
CA THR A 63 35.01 6.34 17.23
C THR A 63 33.74 6.49 16.42
N THR A 64 32.66 5.85 16.86
CA THR A 64 31.31 5.98 16.28
C THR A 64 30.43 6.86 17.16
N TYR A 65 29.42 7.54 16.58
CA TYR A 65 28.56 8.45 17.31
C TYR A 65 27.13 8.49 16.75
N GLY A 66 26.15 8.61 17.65
CA GLY A 66 24.75 8.79 17.29
C GLY A 66 24.04 7.53 16.79
N GLU A 67 22.78 7.70 16.48
CA GLU A 67 21.88 6.67 15.97
C GLU A 67 21.29 7.12 14.63
N ALA A 68 21.17 6.21 13.67
CA ALA A 68 20.40 6.38 12.46
C ALA A 68 19.08 5.61 12.55
N TYR A 69 17.96 6.30 12.39
CA TYR A 69 16.64 5.68 12.30
C TYR A 69 16.17 5.57 10.85
N HIS A 70 15.70 4.39 10.46
CA HIS A 70 15.13 4.12 9.13
C HIS A 70 13.73 3.56 9.27
N TYR A 71 12.80 4.15 8.52
CA TYR A 71 11.42 3.70 8.47
C TYR A 71 11.08 3.15 7.09
N ALA A 72 10.17 2.16 7.07
CA ALA A 72 9.62 1.57 5.85
C ALA A 72 10.66 0.88 4.94
N ASP A 73 11.52 0.07 5.52
CA ASP A 73 12.45 -0.79 4.76
C ASP A 73 11.73 -1.92 3.99
N ASN A 74 10.42 -2.03 4.17
CA ASN A 74 9.54 -2.96 3.49
C ASN A 74 9.89 -4.43 3.73
N TYR A 75 9.98 -4.83 4.99
CA TYR A 75 10.10 -6.24 5.36
C TYR A 75 8.73 -6.92 5.55
N LEU A 76 7.83 -6.61 4.60
CA LEU A 76 6.59 -7.34 4.39
C LEU A 76 6.89 -8.60 3.60
N THR A 77 6.58 -9.76 4.17
CA THR A 77 6.44 -10.93 3.32
C THR A 77 5.14 -10.80 2.54
N ALA A 78 5.20 -10.88 1.24
CA ALA A 78 4.03 -10.84 0.38
C ALA A 78 3.05 -11.98 0.69
N GLY A 79 3.51 -13.05 1.33
CA GLY A 79 2.73 -14.21 1.69
C GLY A 79 1.99 -14.83 0.50
N SER A 80 2.02 -16.13 0.35
CA SER A 80 1.14 -16.81 -0.59
C SER A 80 -0.29 -16.88 0.00
N GLU A 81 -1.27 -16.99 -0.88
CA GLU A 81 -2.65 -17.25 -0.49
C GLU A 81 -2.75 -18.40 0.53
N GLY A 82 -3.47 -18.19 1.61
CA GLY A 82 -3.65 -19.18 2.67
C GLY A 82 -2.53 -19.29 3.72
N ARG A 83 -1.42 -18.57 3.59
CA ARG A 83 -0.40 -18.47 4.64
C ARG A 83 -0.60 -17.24 5.52
N GLU A 84 -0.33 -17.41 6.81
CA GLU A 84 -0.23 -16.27 7.70
C GLU A 84 0.94 -15.37 7.26
N PRO A 85 0.78 -14.03 7.35
CA PRO A 85 1.85 -13.11 7.01
C PRO A 85 2.97 -13.25 8.04
N GLU A 86 4.18 -13.51 7.55
CA GLU A 86 5.39 -13.47 8.35
C GLU A 86 6.14 -12.18 8.06
N SER A 87 6.58 -11.48 9.10
CA SER A 87 7.44 -10.31 8.95
C SER A 87 8.89 -10.78 8.85
N GLU A 88 9.65 -10.19 7.94
CA GLU A 88 11.09 -10.37 7.93
C GLU A 88 11.71 -9.69 9.16
N SER A 89 12.92 -10.12 9.54
CA SER A 89 13.59 -9.60 10.73
C SER A 89 14.07 -8.16 10.53
N GLY A 90 13.47 -7.22 11.26
CA GLY A 90 13.95 -5.83 11.31
C GLY A 90 15.39 -5.72 11.81
N ALA A 91 15.82 -6.60 12.72
CA ALA A 91 17.20 -6.65 13.20
C ALA A 91 18.20 -7.00 12.09
N PHE A 92 17.81 -7.85 11.15
CA PHE A 92 18.64 -8.16 9.97
C PHE A 92 18.84 -6.92 9.09
N TYR A 93 17.79 -6.15 8.81
CA TYR A 93 17.89 -4.91 8.03
C TYR A 93 18.69 -3.83 8.77
N ALA A 94 18.46 -3.66 10.07
CA ALA A 94 19.25 -2.75 10.90
C ALA A 94 20.74 -3.10 10.85
N ARG A 95 21.09 -4.40 10.95
CA ARG A 95 22.47 -4.87 10.82
C ARG A 95 23.06 -4.53 9.45
N LEU A 96 22.35 -4.84 8.35
CA LEU A 96 22.86 -4.55 7.00
C LEU A 96 23.09 -3.04 6.77
N ARG A 97 22.25 -2.18 7.35
CA ARG A 97 22.45 -0.73 7.29
C ARG A 97 23.63 -0.28 8.13
N HIS A 98 23.76 -0.82 9.33
CA HIS A 98 24.90 -0.50 10.20
C HIS A 98 26.24 -0.94 9.56
N GLU A 99 26.31 -2.13 8.96
CA GLU A 99 27.47 -2.58 8.20
C GLU A 99 27.87 -1.60 7.08
N ARG A 100 26.89 -0.98 6.39
CA ARG A 100 27.16 0.04 5.37
C ARG A 100 27.77 1.32 5.97
N TYR A 101 27.29 1.76 7.12
CA TYR A 101 27.89 2.89 7.81
C TYR A 101 29.33 2.58 8.22
N LEU A 102 29.58 1.43 8.81
CA LEU A 102 30.92 1.00 9.22
C LEU A 102 31.87 0.85 8.02
N ASN A 103 31.37 0.40 6.87
CA ASN A 103 32.18 0.34 5.64
C ASN A 103 32.64 1.74 5.18
N ASN A 104 31.96 2.81 5.61
CA ASN A 104 32.36 4.18 5.31
C ASN A 104 33.25 4.80 6.38
N GLN A 105 33.39 4.20 7.57
CA GLN A 105 34.20 4.72 8.67
C GLN A 105 35.67 4.87 8.29
N ALA A 106 36.20 3.87 7.57
CA ALA A 106 37.56 3.91 7.06
C ALA A 106 37.58 3.41 5.60
N ARG A 107 38.25 4.14 4.75
CA ARG A 107 38.49 3.80 3.36
C ARG A 107 40.00 3.81 3.11
N PHE A 108 40.46 2.79 2.40
CA PHE A 108 41.84 2.63 2.02
C PHE A 108 41.97 2.66 0.51
N ALA A 109 43.08 3.15 0.03
CA ALA A 109 43.42 3.11 -1.37
C ALA A 109 44.93 2.93 -1.54
N GLY A 110 45.31 2.44 -2.69
CA GLY A 110 46.72 2.25 -3.06
C GLY A 110 46.87 1.80 -4.51
N VAL A 111 48.09 1.66 -4.90
CA VAL A 111 48.48 1.18 -6.23
C VAL A 111 49.34 -0.09 -6.08
N ALA A 112 49.11 -1.06 -6.92
CA ALA A 112 49.91 -2.31 -6.97
C ALA A 112 50.27 -2.70 -8.41
N ASN A 113 51.26 -3.54 -8.57
CA ASN A 113 51.58 -4.19 -9.83
C ASN A 113 51.16 -5.69 -9.88
N ALA A 114 50.39 -6.11 -8.87
CA ALA A 114 49.94 -7.49 -8.75
C ALA A 114 48.76 -7.80 -9.69
N ALA A 115 48.98 -8.61 -10.68
CA ALA A 115 47.97 -8.99 -11.66
C ALA A 115 46.84 -9.88 -11.09
N ALA A 116 47.11 -10.56 -9.98
CA ALA A 116 46.15 -11.43 -9.31
C ALA A 116 45.21 -10.69 -8.32
N LEU A 117 45.38 -9.37 -8.13
CA LEU A 117 44.55 -8.59 -7.22
C LEU A 117 43.11 -8.48 -7.76
N ALA A 118 42.13 -8.84 -6.93
CA ALA A 118 40.74 -8.86 -7.34
C ALA A 118 39.80 -8.32 -6.20
N PRO A 119 38.63 -7.77 -6.53
CA PRO A 119 37.63 -7.39 -5.52
C PRO A 119 37.19 -8.64 -4.72
N GLY A 120 36.98 -8.45 -3.43
CA GLY A 120 36.61 -9.51 -2.49
C GLY A 120 37.77 -10.28 -1.90
N GLN A 121 38.99 -9.95 -2.28
CA GLN A 121 40.20 -10.54 -1.67
C GLN A 121 40.65 -9.75 -0.43
N GLU A 122 41.20 -10.45 0.51
CA GLU A 122 41.98 -9.88 1.60
C GLU A 122 43.38 -9.50 1.09
N LEU A 123 43.82 -8.28 1.38
CA LEU A 123 45.17 -7.84 1.10
C LEU A 123 45.89 -7.53 2.42
N ASN A 124 46.97 -8.25 2.65
CA ASN A 124 47.91 -8.03 3.74
C ASN A 124 49.12 -7.25 3.21
N VAL A 125 49.39 -6.10 3.79
CA VAL A 125 50.51 -5.27 3.38
C VAL A 125 51.62 -5.36 4.42
N THR A 126 52.80 -5.68 3.94
CA THR A 126 54.03 -5.82 4.78
C THR A 126 55.08 -4.78 4.40
N GLY A 127 55.96 -4.44 5.31
CA GLY A 127 57.04 -3.45 5.10
C GLY A 127 57.19 -2.45 6.25
N ASN A 128 58.26 -1.68 6.21
CA ASN A 128 58.62 -0.77 7.32
C ASN A 128 57.85 0.57 7.26
N ASP A 129 57.34 0.95 6.07
CA ASP A 129 56.69 2.23 5.84
C ASP A 129 55.16 2.06 5.64
N VAL A 130 54.58 0.95 6.14
CA VAL A 130 53.17 0.69 6.05
C VAL A 130 52.41 1.50 7.11
N PRO A 131 51.38 2.31 6.75
CA PRO A 131 50.57 2.94 7.71
C PRO A 131 49.92 1.95 8.69
N ALA A 132 49.97 2.23 9.99
CA ALA A 132 49.49 1.31 11.04
C ALA A 132 48.04 0.82 10.83
N GLN A 133 47.26 1.61 10.15
CA GLN A 133 45.84 1.31 9.81
C GLN A 133 45.70 0.09 8.91
N PHE A 134 46.72 -0.26 8.08
CA PHE A 134 46.73 -1.45 7.24
C PHE A 134 47.12 -2.73 8.00
N GLY A 135 47.54 -2.61 9.24
CA GLY A 135 48.20 -3.71 10.01
C GLY A 135 47.29 -4.93 10.27
N LYS A 136 45.97 -4.76 10.17
CA LYS A 136 45.01 -5.87 10.30
C LYS A 136 44.57 -6.47 8.96
N GLY A 137 45.14 -5.99 7.84
CA GLY A 137 44.68 -6.34 6.50
C GLY A 137 43.50 -5.47 6.03
N VAL A 138 43.26 -5.50 4.75
CA VAL A 138 42.16 -4.78 4.10
C VAL A 138 41.44 -5.70 3.11
N ILE A 139 40.16 -5.41 2.90
CA ILE A 139 39.33 -6.09 1.88
C ILE A 139 39.22 -5.19 0.68
N ILE A 140 39.67 -5.69 -0.48
CA ILE A 140 39.57 -4.98 -1.75
C ILE A 140 38.09 -4.88 -2.15
N THR A 141 37.60 -3.67 -2.32
CA THR A 141 36.19 -3.41 -2.73
C THR A 141 36.08 -3.04 -4.20
N ARG A 142 37.14 -2.45 -4.77
CA ARG A 142 37.17 -2.01 -6.16
C ARG A 142 38.61 -2.03 -6.67
N ILE A 143 38.77 -2.35 -7.94
CA ILE A 143 40.04 -2.18 -8.66
C ILE A 143 39.81 -1.45 -9.98
N THR A 144 40.84 -0.70 -10.41
CA THR A 144 40.94 -0.15 -11.78
C THR A 144 42.33 -0.46 -12.28
N SER A 145 42.45 -1.23 -13.34
CA SER A 145 43.76 -1.66 -13.86
C SER A 145 44.06 -0.96 -15.20
N HIS A 146 45.35 -0.67 -15.39
CA HIS A 146 45.86 -0.10 -16.61
C HIS A 146 47.04 -0.98 -17.13
N ALA A 147 46.91 -1.44 -18.39
CA ALA A 147 47.95 -2.25 -19.06
C ALA A 147 48.28 -1.64 -20.43
N ARG A 148 49.56 -1.34 -20.64
CA ARG A 148 50.08 -0.86 -21.92
C ARG A 148 51.43 -1.50 -22.20
N ARG A 149 51.80 -1.66 -23.48
CA ARG A 149 53.08 -2.25 -23.86
C ARG A 149 54.31 -1.41 -23.46
N ASP A 150 54.11 -0.10 -23.34
CA ASP A 150 55.17 0.90 -23.09
C ASP A 150 55.20 1.36 -21.60
N ARG A 151 54.38 0.76 -20.73
CA ARG A 151 54.36 1.07 -19.31
C ARG A 151 54.18 -0.17 -18.46
N SER A 152 54.65 -0.10 -17.20
CA SER A 152 54.39 -1.13 -16.21
C SER A 152 52.86 -1.27 -15.96
N TYR A 153 52.45 -2.49 -15.63
CA TYR A 153 51.10 -2.77 -15.23
C TYR A 153 50.81 -2.14 -13.87
N GLU A 154 49.70 -1.45 -13.78
CA GLU A 154 49.28 -0.77 -12.54
C GLU A 154 47.82 -1.12 -12.22
N VAL A 155 47.54 -1.39 -10.96
CA VAL A 155 46.22 -1.64 -10.39
C VAL A 155 45.98 -0.64 -9.25
N HIS A 156 45.05 0.28 -9.45
CA HIS A 156 44.55 1.11 -8.40
C HIS A 156 43.45 0.38 -7.66
N PHE A 157 43.57 0.27 -6.36
CA PHE A 157 42.55 -0.40 -5.55
C PHE A 157 41.94 0.53 -4.51
N GLU A 158 40.68 0.27 -4.19
CA GLU A 158 39.96 0.80 -3.05
C GLU A 158 39.63 -0.37 -2.10
N ALA A 159 39.70 -0.13 -0.80
CA ALA A 159 39.50 -1.17 0.19
C ALA A 159 38.83 -0.62 1.47
N ILE A 160 38.37 -1.53 2.29
CA ILE A 160 37.89 -1.29 3.67
C ILE A 160 38.78 -2.10 4.64
N PRO A 161 38.78 -1.78 5.96
CA PRO A 161 39.46 -2.60 6.94
C PRO A 161 38.92 -4.04 6.92
N TYR A 162 39.80 -5.01 7.09
CA TYR A 162 39.35 -6.36 7.42
C TYR A 162 38.70 -6.37 8.80
N SER A 163 37.54 -7.03 8.92
CA SER A 163 36.82 -7.22 10.17
C SER A 163 36.17 -8.60 10.21
N GLU A 164 36.19 -9.23 11.37
CA GLU A 164 35.45 -10.47 11.66
C GLU A 164 33.99 -10.16 12.08
N ASP A 165 33.72 -8.92 12.53
CA ASP A 165 32.43 -8.51 13.07
C ASP A 165 31.42 -8.12 12.00
N TYR A 166 31.88 -7.59 10.86
CA TYR A 166 31.01 -7.10 9.78
C TYR A 166 31.62 -7.30 8.40
N CYS A 167 30.77 -7.38 7.40
CA CYS A 167 31.11 -7.58 6.00
C CYS A 167 31.02 -6.29 5.17
N PHE A 168 31.65 -6.31 4.00
CA PHE A 168 31.40 -5.30 2.98
C PHE A 168 29.94 -5.38 2.50
N ARG A 169 29.30 -4.24 2.46
CA ARG A 169 27.97 -4.04 1.88
C ARG A 169 28.03 -2.95 0.82
N PRO A 170 27.61 -3.21 -0.42
CA PRO A 170 27.56 -2.21 -1.45
C PRO A 170 26.58 -1.09 -1.07
N ALA A 171 26.76 0.09 -1.64
CA ALA A 171 25.81 1.18 -1.49
C ALA A 171 24.42 0.74 -2.00
N LEU A 172 23.38 1.21 -1.29
CA LEU A 172 22.01 0.95 -1.74
C LEU A 172 21.73 1.70 -3.05
N ILE A 173 21.17 0.99 -4.00
CA ILE A 173 20.61 1.61 -5.20
C ILE A 173 19.37 2.40 -4.76
N ARG A 174 19.22 3.61 -5.26
CA ARG A 174 18.03 4.42 -4.99
C ARG A 174 16.80 3.70 -5.54
N LYS A 175 15.83 3.40 -4.67
CA LYS A 175 14.55 2.85 -5.08
C LYS A 175 13.82 3.85 -5.99
N PRO A 176 13.17 3.39 -7.07
CA PRO A 176 12.29 4.25 -7.84
C PRO A 176 11.11 4.69 -6.98
N THR A 177 10.70 5.92 -7.15
CA THR A 177 9.52 6.48 -6.46
C THR A 177 8.39 6.63 -7.47
N MET A 178 7.24 6.05 -7.16
CA MET A 178 6.04 6.14 -7.98
C MET A 178 5.26 7.39 -7.58
N ALA A 179 5.32 8.42 -8.41
CA ALA A 179 4.55 9.64 -8.20
C ALA A 179 3.14 9.49 -8.82
N GLY A 180 2.09 9.76 -8.03
CA GLY A 180 0.71 9.69 -8.49
C GLY A 180 0.15 8.26 -8.55
N THR A 181 -0.72 8.00 -9.51
CA THR A 181 -1.40 6.70 -9.68
C THR A 181 -1.14 6.09 -11.04
N LEU A 182 -1.23 4.77 -11.12
CA LEU A 182 -1.19 4.00 -12.36
C LEU A 182 -2.55 3.37 -12.64
N PRO A 183 -3.02 3.38 -13.91
CA PRO A 183 -4.26 2.71 -14.27
C PRO A 183 -4.09 1.20 -14.31
N ALA A 184 -5.11 0.50 -13.80
CA ALA A 184 -5.19 -0.96 -13.82
C ALA A 184 -6.65 -1.41 -13.99
N ARG A 185 -6.86 -2.68 -14.27
CA ARG A 185 -8.19 -3.32 -14.28
C ARG A 185 -8.24 -4.42 -13.23
N VAL A 186 -9.36 -4.49 -12.52
CA VAL A 186 -9.64 -5.60 -11.62
C VAL A 186 -9.78 -6.89 -12.42
N THR A 187 -9.19 -7.96 -11.93
CA THR A 187 -9.23 -9.28 -12.59
C THR A 187 -9.85 -10.34 -11.69
N SER A 188 -10.21 -11.48 -12.28
CA SER A 188 -10.74 -12.65 -11.59
C SER A 188 -10.12 -13.93 -12.14
N THR A 189 -9.88 -14.91 -11.28
CA THR A 189 -9.47 -16.28 -11.67
C THR A 189 -10.60 -17.08 -12.31
N THR A 190 -11.84 -16.62 -12.16
CA THR A 190 -13.01 -17.28 -12.72
C THR A 190 -13.39 -16.65 -14.06
N ALA A 191 -13.38 -17.41 -15.12
CA ALA A 191 -13.78 -16.95 -16.45
C ALA A 191 -15.24 -16.46 -16.43
N ASN A 192 -15.48 -15.29 -17.03
CA ASN A 192 -16.79 -14.63 -17.09
C ASN A 192 -17.42 -14.30 -15.72
N ASP A 193 -16.61 -14.22 -14.67
CA ASP A 193 -17.09 -13.75 -13.38
C ASP A 193 -17.48 -12.26 -13.49
N THR A 194 -18.61 -11.92 -12.88
CA THR A 194 -19.05 -10.52 -12.81
C THR A 194 -18.24 -9.76 -11.79
N TYR A 195 -17.88 -10.39 -10.68
CA TYR A 195 -17.17 -9.76 -9.57
C TYR A 195 -15.68 -10.08 -9.60
N GLY A 196 -14.86 -9.13 -9.16
CA GLY A 196 -13.46 -9.38 -8.91
C GLY A 196 -13.28 -10.39 -7.77
N HIS A 197 -12.38 -11.35 -7.98
CA HIS A 197 -12.02 -12.31 -6.94
C HIS A 197 -11.30 -11.60 -5.78
N ILE A 198 -11.67 -11.93 -4.54
CA ILE A 198 -11.01 -11.41 -3.35
C ILE A 198 -10.41 -12.55 -2.53
N ASP A 199 -9.31 -12.27 -1.82
CA ASP A 199 -8.75 -13.20 -0.85
C ASP A 199 -9.41 -13.06 0.54
N LYS A 200 -8.93 -13.84 1.52
CA LYS A 200 -9.41 -13.80 2.90
C LYS A 200 -9.29 -12.42 3.59
N ASP A 201 -8.38 -11.58 3.12
CA ASP A 201 -8.15 -10.23 3.63
C ASP A 201 -8.93 -9.17 2.84
N GLY A 202 -9.79 -9.57 1.90
CA GLY A 202 -10.61 -8.67 1.08
C GLY A 202 -9.82 -7.88 0.04
N ARG A 203 -8.66 -8.40 -0.39
CA ARG A 203 -7.79 -7.79 -1.40
C ARG A 203 -8.16 -8.29 -2.80
N TYR A 204 -7.86 -7.48 -3.82
CA TYR A 204 -8.09 -7.77 -5.22
C TYR A 204 -6.79 -8.06 -5.96
N ARG A 205 -6.90 -8.73 -7.10
CA ARG A 205 -5.84 -8.76 -8.11
C ARG A 205 -6.19 -7.84 -9.26
N VAL A 206 -5.17 -7.25 -9.85
CA VAL A 206 -5.32 -6.24 -10.90
C VAL A 206 -4.32 -6.49 -12.03
N ASN A 207 -4.69 -6.12 -13.23
CA ASN A 207 -3.79 -6.05 -14.37
C ASN A 207 -3.42 -4.59 -14.60
N LEU A 208 -2.14 -4.26 -14.47
CA LEU A 208 -1.60 -2.92 -14.73
C LEU A 208 -1.57 -2.67 -16.25
N MET A 209 -2.13 -1.55 -16.71
CA MET A 209 -2.29 -1.31 -18.15
C MET A 209 -0.98 -1.15 -18.92
N PHE A 210 0.13 -0.86 -18.25
CA PHE A 210 1.45 -0.81 -18.90
C PHE A 210 2.11 -2.19 -19.05
N ASP A 211 1.59 -3.21 -18.35
CA ASP A 211 2.15 -4.56 -18.42
C ASP A 211 1.91 -5.15 -19.80
N ARG A 212 2.96 -5.68 -20.40
CA ARG A 212 2.96 -6.24 -21.74
C ARG A 212 3.06 -7.76 -21.76
N ASP A 213 3.23 -8.35 -20.58
CA ASP A 213 3.34 -9.79 -20.45
C ASP A 213 1.95 -10.44 -20.53
N SER A 214 1.93 -11.66 -21.01
CA SER A 214 0.71 -12.47 -21.07
C SER A 214 0.60 -13.29 -19.80
N TRP A 215 -0.36 -12.94 -18.97
CA TRP A 215 -0.66 -13.63 -17.72
C TRP A 215 -1.90 -14.50 -17.86
N GLU A 216 -1.98 -15.52 -17.02
CA GLU A 216 -3.25 -16.18 -16.74
C GLU A 216 -4.17 -15.21 -15.99
N SER A 217 -5.45 -15.16 -16.39
CA SER A 217 -6.42 -14.23 -15.78
C SER A 217 -6.55 -14.45 -14.27
N GLY A 218 -6.47 -13.37 -13.52
CA GLY A 218 -6.48 -13.37 -12.07
C GLY A 218 -5.10 -13.63 -11.42
N TYR A 219 -4.02 -13.74 -12.20
CA TYR A 219 -2.65 -13.93 -11.71
C TYR A 219 -1.69 -12.82 -12.16
N GLU A 220 -2.20 -11.72 -12.68
CA GLU A 220 -1.44 -10.60 -13.25
C GLU A 220 -0.73 -9.76 -12.19
N SER A 221 -1.12 -9.86 -10.93
CA SER A 221 -0.51 -9.13 -9.82
C SER A 221 -0.50 -9.93 -8.52
N LEU A 222 0.22 -9.43 -7.54
CA LEU A 222 0.00 -9.77 -6.14
C LEU A 222 -1.34 -9.23 -5.65
N TRP A 223 -1.75 -9.64 -4.46
CA TRP A 223 -2.96 -9.15 -3.82
C TRP A 223 -2.81 -7.69 -3.39
N VAL A 224 -3.73 -6.84 -3.83
CA VAL A 224 -3.73 -5.39 -3.61
C VAL A 224 -4.96 -5.01 -2.79
N ARG A 225 -4.76 -4.33 -1.65
CA ARG A 225 -5.89 -3.86 -0.82
C ARG A 225 -6.59 -2.67 -1.44
N GLN A 226 -7.87 -2.49 -1.13
CA GLN A 226 -8.66 -1.34 -1.56
C GLN A 226 -8.79 -0.33 -0.42
N ALA A 227 -8.47 0.93 -0.67
CA ALA A 227 -8.86 2.04 0.20
C ALA A 227 -10.39 2.23 0.13
N ARG A 228 -11.01 2.45 1.29
CA ARG A 228 -12.45 2.67 1.42
C ARG A 228 -12.71 3.95 2.19
N PRO A 229 -13.78 4.70 1.88
CA PRO A 229 -14.10 5.95 2.59
C PRO A 229 -14.38 5.76 4.08
N TYR A 230 -14.84 4.56 4.47
CA TYR A 230 -15.18 4.23 5.84
C TYR A 230 -14.93 2.75 6.09
N ALA A 231 -14.12 2.43 7.09
CA ALA A 231 -13.75 1.08 7.44
C ALA A 231 -13.45 0.96 8.95
N GLY A 232 -13.82 -0.16 9.52
CA GLY A 232 -13.57 -0.51 10.91
C GLY A 232 -13.72 -2.01 11.12
N ASP A 233 -13.78 -2.45 12.37
CA ASP A 233 -13.73 -3.84 12.76
C ASP A 233 -14.93 -4.64 12.23
N SER A 234 -16.15 -4.23 12.60
CA SER A 234 -17.39 -4.89 12.17
C SER A 234 -18.31 -3.99 11.34
N TYR A 235 -17.79 -2.85 10.85
CA TYR A 235 -18.55 -1.84 10.13
C TYR A 235 -17.72 -1.20 9.01
N GLY A 236 -18.37 -0.59 8.04
CA GLY A 236 -17.69 0.10 6.94
C GLY A 236 -18.58 0.22 5.69
N LEU A 237 -18.06 0.89 4.67
CA LEU A 237 -18.65 0.96 3.35
C LEU A 237 -17.95 -0.04 2.43
N HIS A 238 -18.64 -1.12 2.09
CA HIS A 238 -18.13 -2.13 1.17
C HIS A 238 -18.95 -2.14 -0.12
N LEU A 239 -18.28 -1.79 -1.21
CA LEU A 239 -18.81 -1.87 -2.57
C LEU A 239 -17.89 -2.82 -3.35
N PRO A 240 -18.34 -4.02 -3.71
CA PRO A 240 -17.51 -5.01 -4.41
C PRO A 240 -17.16 -4.49 -5.81
N LEU A 241 -15.89 -4.63 -6.19
CA LEU A 241 -15.43 -4.30 -7.53
C LEU A 241 -15.73 -5.45 -8.50
N LEU A 242 -16.12 -5.10 -9.71
CA LEU A 242 -16.34 -6.05 -10.78
C LEU A 242 -15.05 -6.31 -11.55
N ALA A 243 -14.92 -7.51 -12.11
CA ALA A 243 -13.87 -7.82 -13.06
C ALA A 243 -13.98 -6.86 -14.27
N GLY A 244 -12.85 -6.36 -14.74
CA GLY A 244 -12.77 -5.38 -15.81
C GLY A 244 -12.91 -3.92 -15.38
N THR A 245 -13.30 -3.64 -14.14
CA THR A 245 -13.39 -2.27 -13.62
C THR A 245 -12.02 -1.58 -13.64
N GLU A 246 -11.98 -0.36 -14.16
CA GLU A 246 -10.79 0.47 -14.12
C GLU A 246 -10.57 1.04 -12.72
N VAL A 247 -9.34 0.92 -12.25
CA VAL A 247 -8.91 1.40 -10.93
C VAL A 247 -7.62 2.18 -11.04
N ALA A 248 -7.46 3.14 -10.13
CA ALA A 248 -6.21 3.88 -9.96
C ALA A 248 -5.42 3.25 -8.80
N ILE A 249 -4.23 2.74 -9.11
CA ILE A 249 -3.31 2.18 -8.13
C ILE A 249 -2.38 3.28 -7.63
N ALA A 250 -2.44 3.55 -6.34
CA ALA A 250 -1.50 4.41 -5.63
C ALA A 250 -0.49 3.57 -4.83
N PHE A 251 0.53 4.22 -4.33
CA PHE A 251 1.65 3.57 -3.65
C PHE A 251 1.92 4.29 -2.33
N GLU A 252 1.96 3.55 -1.22
CA GLU A 252 2.29 4.12 0.08
C GLU A 252 3.71 4.71 0.04
N ASP A 253 3.83 5.99 0.37
CA ASP A 253 5.09 6.74 0.30
C ASP A 253 5.80 6.64 -1.07
N GLY A 254 5.05 6.45 -2.15
CA GLY A 254 5.59 6.23 -3.49
C GLY A 254 6.37 4.93 -3.66
N ASN A 255 6.31 4.01 -2.71
CA ASN A 255 7.03 2.74 -2.76
C ASN A 255 6.32 1.74 -3.69
N PRO A 256 6.94 1.32 -4.82
CA PRO A 256 6.32 0.37 -5.74
C PRO A 256 5.96 -0.97 -5.13
N ASP A 257 6.59 -1.35 -4.00
CA ASP A 257 6.30 -2.59 -3.28
C ASP A 257 5.05 -2.49 -2.39
N ARG A 258 4.43 -1.30 -2.27
CA ARG A 258 3.26 -1.04 -1.42
C ARG A 258 2.08 -0.45 -2.20
N PRO A 259 1.57 -1.17 -3.22
CA PRO A 259 0.43 -0.71 -4.00
C PRO A 259 -0.88 -0.85 -3.23
N TYR A 260 -1.83 0.05 -3.51
CA TYR A 260 -3.23 -0.09 -3.10
C TYR A 260 -4.16 0.54 -4.12
N ILE A 261 -5.38 0.02 -4.23
CA ILE A 261 -6.45 0.61 -5.05
C ILE A 261 -6.93 1.86 -4.31
N ALA A 262 -6.64 3.04 -4.88
CA ALA A 262 -7.03 4.32 -4.30
C ALA A 262 -8.44 4.75 -4.75
N TYR A 263 -8.74 4.58 -6.05
CA TYR A 263 -9.96 5.05 -6.67
C TYR A 263 -10.46 4.06 -7.71
N VAL A 264 -11.75 4.19 -8.03
CA VAL A 264 -12.44 3.47 -9.12
C VAL A 264 -12.85 4.51 -10.14
N LEU A 265 -12.69 4.22 -11.43
CA LEU A 265 -12.92 5.13 -12.52
C LEU A 265 -13.94 4.54 -13.50
N HIS A 266 -14.75 5.42 -14.10
CA HIS A 266 -15.52 5.07 -15.29
C HIS A 266 -14.65 5.22 -16.53
N ASP A 267 -14.92 4.42 -17.55
CA ASP A 267 -14.26 4.49 -18.86
C ASP A 267 -15.29 4.44 -20.00
N SER A 268 -14.85 4.48 -21.23
CA SER A 268 -15.73 4.47 -22.40
C SER A 268 -16.54 3.17 -22.57
N ALA A 269 -16.05 2.06 -22.00
CA ALA A 269 -16.75 0.77 -22.01
C ALA A 269 -17.71 0.64 -20.81
N HIS A 270 -17.44 1.36 -19.72
CA HIS A 270 -18.16 1.32 -18.46
C HIS A 270 -18.57 2.75 -18.06
N GLY A 271 -19.51 3.32 -18.83
CA GLY A 271 -19.97 4.70 -18.64
C GLY A 271 -20.67 4.93 -17.32
N ASP A 272 -20.59 6.14 -16.80
CA ASP A 272 -21.32 6.55 -15.60
C ASP A 272 -22.83 6.48 -15.84
N HIS A 273 -23.56 5.98 -14.86
CA HIS A 273 -25.03 5.99 -14.85
C HIS A 273 -25.60 7.38 -14.54
N VAL A 274 -24.79 8.33 -14.11
CA VAL A 274 -25.08 9.75 -14.00
C VAL A 274 -24.51 10.47 -15.21
N THR A 275 -25.39 11.20 -15.94
CA THR A 275 -25.05 11.84 -17.20
C THR A 275 -25.53 13.30 -17.18
N ILE A 276 -25.28 14.03 -18.26
CA ILE A 276 -25.75 15.41 -18.43
C ILE A 276 -27.28 15.56 -18.23
N SER A 277 -28.05 14.50 -18.44
CA SER A 277 -29.51 14.53 -18.27
C SER A 277 -30.00 14.34 -16.84
N ASN A 278 -29.11 13.89 -15.93
CA ASN A 278 -29.47 13.56 -14.55
C ASN A 278 -28.37 13.87 -13.53
N TYR A 279 -27.49 14.79 -13.84
CA TYR A 279 -26.31 15.13 -13.02
C TYR A 279 -26.61 15.70 -11.64
N LYS A 280 -27.88 16.08 -11.38
CA LYS A 280 -28.34 16.56 -10.07
C LYS A 280 -28.66 15.42 -9.09
N ARG A 281 -28.44 14.18 -9.47
CA ARG A 281 -28.74 12.99 -8.67
C ARG A 281 -27.53 12.50 -7.89
N ASN A 282 -27.79 12.17 -6.63
CA ASN A 282 -26.88 11.35 -5.83
C ASN A 282 -27.38 9.89 -5.91
N VAL A 283 -26.60 8.96 -6.43
CA VAL A 283 -27.08 7.60 -6.69
C VAL A 283 -26.06 6.57 -6.26
N LEU A 284 -26.50 5.65 -5.39
CA LEU A 284 -25.87 4.36 -5.20
C LEU A 284 -26.68 3.33 -5.96
N ARG A 285 -26.07 2.67 -6.96
CA ARG A 285 -26.70 1.64 -7.78
C ARG A 285 -25.79 0.42 -7.91
N THR A 286 -26.32 -0.76 -7.61
CA THR A 286 -25.60 -2.03 -7.76
C THR A 286 -25.79 -2.62 -9.17
N PRO A 287 -24.94 -3.58 -9.59
CA PRO A 287 -25.14 -4.30 -10.86
C PRO A 287 -26.51 -4.95 -11.01
N SER A 288 -27.11 -5.43 -9.90
CA SER A 288 -28.47 -6.00 -9.87
C SER A 288 -29.58 -4.95 -9.81
N ASN A 289 -29.24 -3.68 -10.05
CA ASN A 289 -30.18 -2.54 -10.05
C ASN A 289 -30.85 -2.26 -8.70
N ASN A 290 -30.29 -2.71 -7.58
CA ASN A 290 -30.66 -2.17 -6.27
C ASN A 290 -30.18 -0.71 -6.19
N LYS A 291 -31.04 0.18 -5.73
CA LYS A 291 -30.81 1.62 -5.90
C LYS A 291 -31.24 2.43 -4.69
N LEU A 292 -30.35 3.29 -4.23
CA LEU A 292 -30.67 4.45 -3.41
C LEU A 292 -30.40 5.70 -4.26
N ARG A 293 -31.44 6.51 -4.48
CA ARG A 293 -31.38 7.75 -5.27
C ARG A 293 -31.93 8.91 -4.48
N LEU A 294 -31.20 10.02 -4.48
CA LEU A 294 -31.63 11.30 -3.96
C LEU A 294 -31.58 12.28 -5.15
N GLU A 295 -32.71 12.84 -5.51
CA GLU A 295 -32.87 13.81 -6.59
C GLU A 295 -32.92 15.22 -6.01
N ASP A 296 -32.00 16.07 -6.45
CA ASP A 296 -31.91 17.47 -6.00
C ASP A 296 -32.37 18.45 -7.08
N GLU A 297 -33.07 18.01 -8.11
CA GLU A 297 -33.67 18.89 -9.09
C GLU A 297 -34.78 19.70 -8.45
N ARG A 298 -34.64 21.02 -8.47
CA ARG A 298 -35.59 21.96 -7.82
C ARG A 298 -37.01 21.74 -8.29
N GLY A 299 -37.92 21.52 -7.34
CA GLY A 299 -39.35 21.23 -7.58
C GLY A 299 -39.64 19.79 -7.99
N LYS A 300 -38.62 18.90 -7.95
CA LYS A 300 -38.73 17.48 -8.21
C LYS A 300 -37.93 16.63 -7.21
N GLU A 301 -37.62 17.22 -6.07
CA GLU A 301 -36.83 16.58 -5.02
C GLU A 301 -37.52 15.30 -4.55
N HIS A 302 -36.74 14.21 -4.48
CA HIS A 302 -37.27 12.96 -3.98
C HIS A 302 -36.16 11.98 -3.57
N ILE A 303 -36.53 11.04 -2.69
CA ILE A 303 -35.70 9.88 -2.33
C ILE A 303 -36.38 8.63 -2.83
N LYS A 304 -35.61 7.74 -3.46
CA LYS A 304 -36.08 6.43 -3.91
C LYS A 304 -35.15 5.33 -3.45
N LEU A 305 -35.69 4.37 -2.71
CA LEU A 305 -35.07 3.08 -2.41
C LEU A 305 -35.81 2.00 -3.19
N SER A 306 -35.11 1.19 -4.01
CA SER A 306 -35.78 0.20 -4.85
C SER A 306 -34.92 -1.00 -5.20
N THR A 307 -35.58 -2.13 -5.42
CA THR A 307 -35.05 -3.35 -6.05
C THR A 307 -35.95 -3.81 -7.17
N GLU A 308 -35.45 -4.60 -8.11
CA GLU A 308 -36.21 -5.18 -9.22
C GLU A 308 -36.28 -6.71 -9.14
N TYR A 309 -35.88 -7.30 -8.01
CA TYR A 309 -36.02 -8.74 -7.79
C TYR A 309 -37.49 -9.16 -7.60
N GLY A 310 -37.96 -10.11 -8.40
CA GLY A 310 -39.35 -10.60 -8.33
C GLY A 310 -40.40 -9.57 -8.68
N GLY A 311 -40.13 -8.67 -9.63
CA GLY A 311 -40.90 -7.47 -9.93
C GLY A 311 -40.23 -6.26 -9.28
N LYS A 312 -41.02 -5.23 -8.97
CA LYS A 312 -40.49 -3.99 -8.40
C LYS A 312 -40.99 -3.75 -6.98
N SER A 313 -40.06 -3.60 -6.05
CA SER A 313 -40.36 -3.12 -4.70
C SER A 313 -39.66 -1.78 -4.47
N GLN A 314 -40.38 -0.80 -3.95
CA GLN A 314 -39.86 0.55 -3.80
C GLN A 314 -40.50 1.33 -2.67
N LEU A 315 -39.70 2.22 -2.08
CA LEU A 315 -40.11 3.32 -1.25
C LEU A 315 -39.73 4.62 -1.97
N ASN A 316 -40.70 5.47 -2.25
CA ASN A 316 -40.49 6.80 -2.77
C ASN A 316 -40.93 7.83 -1.73
N LEU A 317 -40.20 8.94 -1.59
CA LEU A 317 -40.51 10.07 -0.72
C LEU A 317 -40.36 11.36 -1.52
N GLY A 318 -41.34 12.24 -1.47
CA GLY A 318 -41.34 13.57 -2.12
C GLY A 318 -42.10 13.56 -3.44
N HIS A 319 -41.46 14.04 -4.53
CA HIS A 319 -42.08 14.13 -5.84
C HIS A 319 -42.24 12.77 -6.49
N LEU A 320 -43.45 12.35 -6.78
CA LEU A 320 -43.77 11.06 -7.39
C LEU A 320 -44.02 11.19 -8.89
N VAL A 321 -43.47 10.25 -9.66
CA VAL A 321 -43.66 10.20 -11.12
C VAL A 321 -44.12 8.80 -11.55
N ASP A 322 -44.77 8.74 -12.73
CA ASP A 322 -45.10 7.50 -13.41
C ASP A 322 -43.89 6.94 -14.21
N ASN A 323 -44.15 5.92 -15.04
CA ASN A 323 -43.13 5.29 -15.92
C ASN A 323 -42.71 6.22 -17.07
N GLU A 324 -43.52 7.18 -17.45
CA GLU A 324 -43.25 8.18 -18.47
C GLU A 324 -42.64 9.48 -17.90
N LYS A 325 -42.30 9.44 -16.59
CA LYS A 325 -41.75 10.57 -15.82
C LYS A 325 -42.73 11.76 -15.66
N GLN A 326 -44.04 11.53 -15.83
CA GLN A 326 -45.08 12.54 -15.56
C GLN A 326 -45.38 12.60 -14.07
N PRO A 327 -45.68 13.79 -13.50
CA PRO A 327 -46.05 13.94 -12.11
C PRO A 327 -47.29 13.12 -11.72
N ARG A 328 -47.18 12.37 -10.63
CA ARG A 328 -48.29 11.60 -10.04
C ARG A 328 -48.80 12.15 -8.72
N GLY A 329 -48.07 13.07 -8.12
CA GLY A 329 -48.37 13.68 -6.83
C GLY A 329 -47.14 13.81 -5.96
N GLU A 330 -47.37 14.11 -4.69
CA GLU A 330 -46.35 14.35 -3.68
C GLU A 330 -46.65 13.50 -2.44
N GLY A 331 -45.61 13.20 -1.63
CA GLY A 331 -45.73 12.45 -0.40
C GLY A 331 -44.89 11.19 -0.37
N PHE A 332 -45.42 10.08 0.12
CA PHE A 332 -44.71 8.82 0.12
C PHE A 332 -45.51 7.68 -0.56
N GLU A 333 -44.79 6.75 -1.16
CA GLU A 333 -45.38 5.52 -1.71
C GLU A 333 -44.52 4.34 -1.32
N LEU A 334 -45.10 3.36 -0.60
CA LEU A 334 -44.53 2.04 -0.41
C LEU A 334 -45.25 1.06 -1.32
N ARG A 335 -44.54 0.48 -2.31
CA ARG A 335 -45.13 -0.36 -3.35
C ARG A 335 -44.29 -1.60 -3.58
N THR A 336 -44.96 -2.73 -3.85
CA THR A 336 -44.37 -3.97 -4.34
C THR A 336 -45.27 -4.64 -5.40
N ASP A 337 -44.67 -5.30 -6.36
CA ASP A 337 -45.37 -6.15 -7.33
C ASP A 337 -45.52 -7.58 -6.80
N SER A 338 -45.08 -7.85 -5.56
CA SER A 338 -45.18 -9.16 -4.88
C SER A 338 -45.97 -9.01 -3.57
N PHE A 339 -45.69 -9.83 -2.57
CA PHE A 339 -46.39 -9.80 -1.29
C PHE A 339 -45.84 -8.71 -0.38
N GLY A 340 -46.73 -8.01 0.34
CA GLY A 340 -46.38 -7.01 1.33
C GLY A 340 -46.94 -7.36 2.70
N VAL A 341 -46.21 -6.97 3.77
CA VAL A 341 -46.66 -7.09 5.15
C VAL A 341 -46.16 -5.90 5.98
N LEU A 342 -47.06 -5.32 6.81
CA LEU A 342 -46.70 -4.35 7.84
C LEU A 342 -46.91 -5.00 9.21
N ARG A 343 -45.88 -5.08 10.03
CA ARG A 343 -45.92 -5.63 11.38
C ARG A 343 -45.29 -4.68 12.37
N ALA A 344 -45.95 -4.48 13.51
CA ALA A 344 -45.39 -3.73 14.62
C ALA A 344 -45.79 -4.44 15.92
N GLU A 345 -44.83 -4.91 16.70
CA GLU A 345 -45.05 -5.69 17.94
C GLU A 345 -45.87 -4.90 18.98
N LYS A 346 -45.62 -3.59 19.07
CA LYS A 346 -46.25 -2.70 20.08
C LYS A 346 -47.48 -1.95 19.59
N GLY A 347 -47.93 -2.21 18.37
CA GLY A 347 -49.10 -1.58 17.74
C GLY A 347 -48.76 -0.81 16.46
N LEU A 348 -49.73 -0.71 15.60
CA LEU A 348 -49.68 0.03 14.32
C LEU A 348 -50.85 0.98 14.27
N PHE A 349 -50.58 2.27 14.08
CA PHE A 349 -51.58 3.30 13.90
C PHE A 349 -51.47 3.86 12.48
N ILE A 350 -52.57 3.79 11.74
CA ILE A 350 -52.68 4.37 10.38
C ILE A 350 -53.83 5.39 10.46
N THR A 351 -53.53 6.63 10.16
CA THR A 351 -54.49 7.72 10.23
C THR A 351 -54.29 8.70 9.06
N ALA A 352 -55.35 9.41 8.71
CA ALA A 352 -55.34 10.57 7.83
C ALA A 352 -55.17 11.88 8.59
N ASP A 353 -55.14 11.84 9.93
CA ASP A 353 -54.98 13.08 10.74
C ASP A 353 -53.53 13.58 10.62
N GLY A 354 -53.41 14.85 10.31
CA GLY A 354 -52.11 15.52 10.22
C GLY A 354 -51.54 15.87 11.60
N GLN A 355 -50.24 15.70 11.79
CA GLN A 355 -49.51 16.14 12.97
C GLN A 355 -48.59 17.32 12.60
N ALA A 356 -49.06 18.54 12.84
CA ALA A 356 -48.33 19.75 12.44
C ALA A 356 -46.93 19.79 13.09
N LYS A 357 -45.88 20.04 12.28
CA LYS A 357 -44.48 20.11 12.71
C LYS A 357 -43.98 18.89 13.46
N ALA A 358 -44.63 17.73 13.31
CA ALA A 358 -44.33 16.49 14.02
C ALA A 358 -44.25 16.69 15.57
N GLN A 359 -45.09 17.54 16.14
CA GLN A 359 -45.18 17.76 17.59
C GLN A 359 -46.12 16.73 18.23
N GLY A 360 -45.78 16.27 19.42
CA GLY A 360 -46.53 15.23 20.14
C GLY A 360 -45.89 13.86 20.06
N GLN A 361 -46.57 12.87 20.62
CA GLN A 361 -46.10 11.48 20.62
C GLN A 361 -46.39 10.81 19.27
N VAL A 362 -45.51 9.85 18.88
CA VAL A 362 -45.65 9.09 17.60
C VAL A 362 -47.05 8.44 17.48
N LEU A 363 -47.60 7.91 18.57
CA LEU A 363 -48.91 7.28 18.63
C LEU A 363 -49.95 8.23 19.29
N GLU A 364 -50.01 9.50 18.87
CA GLU A 364 -51.08 10.43 19.30
C GLU A 364 -52.40 10.02 18.69
N MET A 365 -53.28 9.40 19.50
CA MET A 365 -54.54 8.83 19.05
C MET A 365 -55.78 9.68 19.42
N GLN A 366 -55.59 10.79 20.15
CA GLN A 366 -56.69 11.61 20.63
C GLN A 366 -57.67 12.11 19.54
N PRO A 367 -57.19 12.59 18.36
CA PRO A 367 -58.08 12.98 17.27
C PRO A 367 -58.98 11.82 16.81
N ALA A 368 -58.39 10.63 16.59
CA ALA A 368 -59.14 9.44 16.18
C ALA A 368 -60.13 8.95 17.21
N ILE A 369 -59.74 8.98 18.51
CA ILE A 369 -60.64 8.64 19.63
C ILE A 369 -61.82 9.62 19.72
N SER A 370 -61.59 10.93 19.51
CA SER A 370 -62.64 11.95 19.53
C SER A 370 -63.65 11.75 18.39
N LEU A 371 -63.17 11.42 17.18
CA LEU A 371 -64.02 11.12 16.03
C LEU A 371 -64.88 9.86 16.27
N LEU A 372 -64.33 8.81 16.83
CA LEU A 372 -65.02 7.56 17.16
C LEU A 372 -66.11 7.81 18.21
N LYS A 373 -65.82 8.61 19.24
CA LYS A 373 -66.81 8.99 20.28
C LYS A 373 -67.94 9.80 19.68
N SER A 374 -67.64 10.79 18.85
CA SER A 374 -68.65 11.61 18.17
C SER A 374 -69.55 10.77 17.24
N ALA A 375 -68.97 9.81 16.50
CA ALA A 375 -69.72 8.87 15.67
C ALA A 375 -70.63 7.95 16.51
N GLN A 376 -70.15 7.46 17.66
CA GLN A 376 -70.96 6.69 18.59
C GLN A 376 -72.11 7.49 19.13
N GLU A 377 -71.94 8.70 19.59
CA GLU A 377 -73.02 9.64 20.10
C GLU A 377 -74.06 9.91 19.02
N GLN A 378 -73.61 10.09 17.76
CA GLN A 378 -74.56 10.27 16.67
C GLN A 378 -75.41 9.03 16.39
N MET A 379 -74.78 7.81 16.43
CA MET A 379 -75.51 6.57 16.25
C MET A 379 -76.50 6.31 17.37
N GLU A 380 -76.16 6.63 18.62
CA GLU A 380 -77.02 6.50 19.77
C GLU A 380 -78.22 7.49 19.64
N ALA A 381 -78.00 8.70 19.18
CA ALA A 381 -79.07 9.68 18.93
C ALA A 381 -80.04 9.30 17.79
N ILE A 382 -79.56 8.58 16.81
CA ILE A 382 -80.40 8.04 15.69
C ILE A 382 -81.20 6.83 16.14
N SER A 383 -80.73 6.05 17.08
CA SER A 383 -81.36 4.83 17.57
C SER A 383 -82.34 5.05 18.71
N ALA A 384 -82.39 6.27 19.29
CA ALA A 384 -83.30 6.68 20.29
C ALA A 384 -84.55 7.37 19.65
#